data_c82e2f9cb90a13ed7203f0135af0aa2b
#
_entry.id   c82e2f9cb90a13ed7203f0135af0aa2b
#
_cell.length_a   1.000
_cell.length_b   1.000
_cell.length_c   1.000
_cell.angle_alpha   90.00
_cell.angle_beta   90.00
_cell.angle_gamma   90.00
#
_symmetry.space_group_name_H-M   'P 1'
#
loop_
_entity.id
_entity.type
_entity.pdbx_description
1 polymer ?
#
loop_
_entity_poly.entity_id
_entity_poly.type
_entity_poly.pdbx_seq_one_letter_code
_entity_poly.pdbx_strand_id
1 'polypeptide(L)'
;PTDASAWITSKSCYVQNVSTFGTGCIGMKVDGDLHNGGNKSIVANDFTQVLDQGIGYWANGEGKSELVSVFTYYCHIGYLATNGGKVRATNGNNSYGDFGSVAEGVTPTETAITAKINNRTKEATVDAVYNDENEIFAFAYAHAGQDYTSGTITISGSGQGAAGTLGYA
;
A
#
# COMPACT_ATOMS: atom_id res chain seq x y z
N PRO A 1 -5.35 -11.63 13.26
CA PRO A 1 -5.16 -10.38 13.98
C PRO A 1 -4.30 -10.65 15.20
N THR A 2 -3.16 -10.02 15.26
CA THR A 2 -2.35 -10.05 16.45
C THR A 2 -3.00 -9.11 17.46
N ASP A 3 -3.39 -9.64 18.59
CA ASP A 3 -3.86 -8.84 19.71
C ASP A 3 -2.74 -7.88 20.11
N ALA A 4 -2.99 -6.58 20.10
CA ALA A 4 -2.00 -5.58 20.48
C ALA A 4 -1.53 -5.73 21.95
N SER A 5 -2.30 -6.43 22.77
CA SER A 5 -1.96 -6.80 24.14
C SER A 5 -1.13 -8.09 24.24
N ALA A 6 -1.07 -8.88 23.18
CA ALA A 6 -0.32 -10.11 23.19
C ALA A 6 1.20 -9.85 23.13
N TRP A 7 1.94 -10.50 24.00
CA TRP A 7 3.38 -10.47 23.96
C TRP A 7 3.90 -11.19 22.70
N ILE A 8 4.37 -10.40 21.74
CA ILE A 8 5.11 -10.93 20.61
C ILE A 8 6.56 -11.01 21.02
N THR A 9 7.05 -12.22 21.09
CA THR A 9 8.45 -12.51 21.42
C THR A 9 9.39 -11.96 20.32
N SER A 10 10.68 -11.99 20.55
CA SER A 10 11.71 -11.61 19.58
C SER A 10 11.76 -12.52 18.33
N LYS A 11 10.89 -13.51 18.22
CA LYS A 11 10.84 -14.44 17.09
C LYS A 11 9.79 -14.02 16.08
N SER A 12 10.14 -14.12 14.80
CA SER A 12 9.20 -13.89 13.70
C SER A 12 8.12 -14.97 13.68
N CYS A 13 6.88 -14.56 13.42
CA CYS A 13 5.82 -15.50 13.08
C CYS A 13 6.13 -16.17 11.74
N TYR A 14 5.82 -17.46 11.64
CA TYR A 14 5.94 -18.21 10.40
C TYR A 14 4.57 -18.73 9.98
N VAL A 15 4.16 -18.42 8.76
CA VAL A 15 2.88 -18.85 8.19
C VAL A 15 3.15 -19.54 6.86
N GLN A 16 2.52 -20.67 6.62
CA GLN A 16 2.80 -21.51 5.47
C GLN A 16 1.52 -22.10 4.85
N ASN A 17 1.55 -22.30 3.52
CA ASN A 17 0.50 -22.98 2.74
C ASN A 17 -0.88 -22.34 2.89
N VAL A 18 -0.99 -21.05 2.64
CA VAL A 18 -2.27 -20.33 2.68
C VAL A 18 -2.67 -19.92 1.27
N SER A 19 -3.90 -20.28 0.89
CA SER A 19 -4.53 -19.79 -0.34
C SER A 19 -5.71 -18.92 0.00
N THR A 20 -5.82 -17.77 -0.65
CA THR A 20 -6.93 -16.82 -0.47
C THR A 20 -7.57 -16.53 -1.81
N PHE A 21 -8.90 -16.54 -1.83
CA PHE A 21 -9.70 -16.19 -3.02
C PHE A 21 -10.70 -15.10 -2.65
N GLY A 22 -10.85 -14.12 -3.53
CA GLY A 22 -11.82 -13.06 -3.29
C GLY A 22 -11.75 -11.93 -4.31
N THR A 23 -12.60 -10.92 -4.12
CA THR A 23 -12.66 -9.71 -4.94
C THR A 23 -12.48 -8.50 -4.06
N GLY A 24 -11.58 -7.58 -4.42
CA GLY A 24 -11.36 -6.32 -3.74
C GLY A 24 -10.89 -6.44 -2.28
N CYS A 25 -10.35 -7.57 -1.88
CA CYS A 25 -9.90 -7.82 -0.50
C CYS A 25 -8.36 -7.83 -0.38
N ILE A 26 -7.88 -7.82 0.85
CA ILE A 26 -6.47 -7.96 1.17
C ILE A 26 -6.21 -9.42 1.55
N GLY A 27 -5.32 -10.09 0.84
CA GLY A 27 -4.96 -11.47 1.11
C GLY A 27 -4.23 -11.64 2.43
N MET A 28 -3.20 -10.84 2.65
CA MET A 28 -2.46 -10.82 3.91
C MET A 28 -1.96 -9.41 4.21
N LYS A 29 -2.16 -8.96 5.45
CA LYS A 29 -1.62 -7.68 5.94
C LYS A 29 -0.75 -7.90 7.17
N VAL A 30 0.44 -7.28 7.18
CA VAL A 30 1.29 -7.13 8.36
C VAL A 30 1.32 -5.65 8.72
N ASP A 31 0.76 -5.33 9.87
CA ASP A 31 0.68 -3.96 10.36
C ASP A 31 1.61 -3.78 11.56
N GLY A 32 2.75 -3.15 11.32
CA GLY A 32 3.77 -2.94 12.33
C GLY A 32 3.35 -1.97 13.43
N ASP A 33 2.37 -1.09 13.17
CA ASP A 33 1.86 -0.14 14.15
C ASP A 33 1.01 -0.83 15.22
N LEU A 34 0.44 -1.99 14.91
CA LEU A 34 -0.32 -2.80 15.85
C LEU A 34 0.56 -3.67 16.76
N HIS A 35 1.86 -3.73 16.51
CA HIS A 35 2.80 -4.47 17.34
C HIS A 35 3.37 -3.60 18.46
N ASN A 36 3.01 -3.93 19.67
CA ASN A 36 3.52 -3.22 20.84
C ASN A 36 4.80 -3.88 21.37
N GLY A 37 5.94 -3.43 20.90
CA GLY A 37 7.26 -3.76 21.44
C GLY A 37 7.89 -5.08 20.98
N GLY A 38 7.23 -5.89 20.15
CA GLY A 38 7.77 -7.15 19.64
C GLY A 38 8.57 -7.00 18.34
N ASN A 39 9.05 -8.13 17.81
CA ASN A 39 9.63 -8.17 16.47
C ASN A 39 8.51 -8.06 15.42
N LYS A 40 8.50 -6.96 14.70
CA LYS A 40 7.49 -6.63 13.68
C LYS A 40 7.73 -7.38 12.38
N SER A 41 8.12 -8.64 12.43
CA SER A 41 8.41 -9.42 11.24
C SER A 41 7.58 -10.69 11.14
N ILE A 42 7.36 -11.12 9.91
CA ILE A 42 6.69 -12.37 9.57
C ILE A 42 7.40 -13.02 8.40
N VAL A 43 7.41 -14.35 8.39
CA VAL A 43 7.77 -15.15 7.23
C VAL A 43 6.51 -15.80 6.67
N ALA A 44 6.19 -15.54 5.42
CA ALA A 44 5.11 -16.17 4.68
C ALA A 44 5.72 -17.05 3.58
N ASN A 45 5.35 -18.33 3.57
CA ASN A 45 5.88 -19.30 2.62
C ASN A 45 4.76 -20.07 1.91
N ASP A 46 4.93 -20.30 0.61
CA ASP A 46 3.97 -21.05 -0.21
C ASP A 46 2.54 -20.49 -0.16
N PHE A 47 2.39 -19.19 -0.41
CA PHE A 47 1.08 -18.54 -0.48
C PHE A 47 0.62 -18.40 -1.91
N THR A 48 -0.68 -18.61 -2.15
CA THR A 48 -1.34 -18.30 -3.40
C THR A 48 -2.54 -17.38 -3.14
N GLN A 49 -2.47 -16.17 -3.69
CA GLN A 49 -3.48 -15.13 -3.52
C GLN A 49 -4.15 -14.87 -4.88
N VAL A 50 -5.40 -15.24 -5.02
CA VAL A 50 -6.20 -14.99 -6.22
C VAL A 50 -7.28 -13.98 -5.87
N LEU A 51 -6.97 -12.69 -6.03
CA LEU A 51 -7.78 -11.60 -5.50
C LEU A 51 -8.09 -10.61 -6.62
N ASP A 52 -9.23 -10.77 -7.25
CA ASP A 52 -9.68 -9.86 -8.29
C ASP A 52 -9.77 -8.42 -7.74
N GLN A 53 -8.96 -7.49 -8.31
CA GLN A 53 -8.85 -6.08 -7.88
C GLN A 53 -8.47 -5.87 -6.40
N GLY A 54 -7.90 -6.86 -5.74
CA GLY A 54 -7.47 -6.77 -4.36
C GLY A 54 -5.97 -6.47 -4.20
N ILE A 55 -5.49 -6.51 -2.96
CA ILE A 55 -4.07 -6.43 -2.60
C ILE A 55 -3.63 -7.82 -2.14
N GLY A 56 -2.65 -8.41 -2.82
CA GLY A 56 -2.16 -9.74 -2.46
C GLY A 56 -1.48 -9.74 -1.10
N TYR A 57 -0.50 -8.88 -0.92
CA TYR A 57 0.24 -8.75 0.33
C TYR A 57 0.50 -7.28 0.66
N TRP A 58 0.32 -6.90 1.93
CA TRP A 58 0.53 -5.53 2.39
C TRP A 58 1.35 -5.47 3.68
N ALA A 59 2.51 -4.81 3.65
CA ALA A 59 3.29 -4.45 4.84
C ALA A 59 3.10 -2.96 5.13
N ASN A 60 2.69 -2.63 6.36
CA ASN A 60 2.43 -1.27 6.82
C ASN A 60 3.14 -0.98 8.13
N GLY A 61 3.41 0.29 8.43
CA GLY A 61 3.81 0.75 9.75
C GLY A 61 5.05 0.06 10.32
N GLU A 62 6.19 0.09 9.62
CA GLU A 62 7.44 -0.61 9.96
C GLU A 62 7.33 -2.15 10.02
N GLY A 63 6.22 -2.73 9.59
CA GLY A 63 6.09 -4.18 9.45
C GLY A 63 7.14 -4.73 8.49
N LYS A 64 7.75 -5.85 8.83
CA LYS A 64 8.78 -6.52 8.03
C LYS A 64 8.28 -7.86 7.56
N SER A 65 8.55 -8.21 6.32
CA SER A 65 8.03 -9.44 5.73
C SER A 65 9.06 -10.09 4.83
N GLU A 66 9.26 -11.36 5.06
CA GLU A 66 9.99 -12.25 4.17
C GLU A 66 8.95 -13.14 3.47
N LEU A 67 8.79 -12.94 2.17
CA LEU A 67 7.86 -13.69 1.33
C LEU A 67 8.67 -14.72 0.52
N VAL A 68 8.39 -15.98 0.71
CA VAL A 68 9.03 -17.08 -0.01
C VAL A 68 7.97 -17.84 -0.79
N SER A 69 8.13 -17.94 -2.10
CA SER A 69 7.14 -18.62 -2.96
C SER A 69 5.72 -18.09 -2.76
N VAL A 70 5.57 -16.76 -2.75
CA VAL A 70 4.26 -16.10 -2.67
C VAL A 70 3.83 -15.69 -4.07
N PHE A 71 2.67 -16.15 -4.48
CA PHE A 71 2.09 -15.94 -5.80
C PHE A 71 0.82 -15.11 -5.69
N THR A 72 0.72 -14.05 -6.49
CA THR A 72 -0.49 -13.22 -6.55
C THR A 72 -1.02 -13.15 -7.98
N TYR A 73 -2.33 -13.32 -8.13
CA TYR A 73 -3.01 -13.33 -9.41
C TYR A 73 -4.21 -12.40 -9.41
N TYR A 74 -4.36 -11.63 -10.49
CA TYR A 74 -5.47 -10.70 -10.73
C TYR A 74 -5.61 -9.60 -9.68
N CYS A 75 -4.59 -9.39 -8.84
CA CYS A 75 -4.60 -8.35 -7.84
C CYS A 75 -4.43 -6.97 -8.50
N HIS A 76 -5.09 -5.95 -7.96
CA HIS A 76 -4.72 -4.59 -8.29
C HIS A 76 -3.25 -4.33 -7.93
N ILE A 77 -2.85 -4.71 -6.72
CA ILE A 77 -1.44 -4.67 -6.30
C ILE A 77 -1.03 -6.04 -5.77
N GLY A 78 0.03 -6.61 -6.32
CA GLY A 78 0.57 -7.88 -5.84
C GLY A 78 1.20 -7.74 -4.45
N TYR A 79 2.23 -6.91 -4.32
CA TYR A 79 2.91 -6.61 -3.05
C TYR A 79 2.89 -5.11 -2.79
N LEU A 80 2.43 -4.70 -1.62
CA LEU A 80 2.37 -3.31 -1.19
C LEU A 80 3.19 -3.09 0.08
N ALA A 81 4.02 -2.07 0.11
CA ALA A 81 4.71 -1.59 1.30
C ALA A 81 4.39 -0.11 1.53
N THR A 82 3.90 0.24 2.71
CA THR A 82 3.52 1.62 3.07
C THR A 82 4.02 2.00 4.46
N ASN A 83 4.19 3.28 4.72
CA ASN A 83 4.50 3.83 6.05
C ASN A 83 5.70 3.16 6.74
N GLY A 84 6.80 2.96 6.01
CA GLY A 84 7.99 2.29 6.52
C GLY A 84 7.92 0.76 6.53
N GLY A 85 6.85 0.16 6.03
CA GLY A 85 6.73 -1.27 5.81
C GLY A 85 7.82 -1.78 4.86
N LYS A 86 8.30 -3.00 5.09
CA LYS A 86 9.36 -3.62 4.29
C LYS A 86 8.93 -5.00 3.83
N VAL A 87 8.96 -5.20 2.52
CA VAL A 87 8.73 -6.51 1.89
C VAL A 87 10.00 -6.98 1.21
N ARG A 88 10.39 -8.20 1.50
CA ARG A 88 11.42 -8.91 0.78
C ARG A 88 10.81 -10.18 0.20
N ALA A 89 10.77 -10.27 -1.12
CA ALA A 89 10.17 -11.40 -1.82
C ALA A 89 11.24 -12.22 -2.53
N THR A 90 11.11 -13.53 -2.42
CA THR A 90 12.00 -14.51 -3.04
C THR A 90 11.17 -15.61 -3.69
N ASN A 91 11.47 -15.95 -4.94
CA ASN A 91 10.82 -17.04 -5.66
C ASN A 91 9.29 -16.91 -5.76
N GLY A 92 8.79 -15.68 -5.80
CA GLY A 92 7.37 -15.38 -5.99
C GLY A 92 7.07 -14.90 -7.41
N ASN A 93 5.79 -14.72 -7.70
CA ASN A 93 5.32 -14.18 -8.96
C ASN A 93 4.03 -13.38 -8.75
N ASN A 94 3.94 -12.25 -9.44
CA ASN A 94 2.72 -11.44 -9.55
C ASN A 94 2.28 -11.46 -11.02
N SER A 95 1.08 -11.93 -11.29
CA SER A 95 0.58 -12.10 -12.67
C SER A 95 -0.85 -11.63 -12.82
N TYR A 96 -1.13 -11.12 -14.01
CA TYR A 96 -2.47 -10.70 -14.45
C TYR A 96 -3.12 -9.62 -13.57
N GLY A 97 -2.32 -8.81 -12.89
CA GLY A 97 -2.78 -7.67 -12.10
C GLY A 97 -2.25 -6.35 -12.68
N ASP A 98 -2.63 -5.24 -12.05
CA ASP A 98 -2.25 -3.91 -12.54
C ASP A 98 -0.82 -3.56 -12.12
N PHE A 99 -0.45 -3.84 -10.87
CA PHE A 99 0.87 -3.57 -10.32
C PHE A 99 1.46 -4.82 -9.63
N GLY A 100 2.66 -5.21 -10.03
CA GLY A 100 3.36 -6.32 -9.39
C GLY A 100 3.79 -5.95 -7.97
N SER A 101 4.41 -4.79 -7.80
CA SER A 101 4.87 -4.30 -6.49
C SER A 101 4.77 -2.79 -6.44
N VAL A 102 4.33 -2.27 -5.29
CA VAL A 102 4.26 -0.84 -5.00
C VAL A 102 4.95 -0.59 -3.66
N ALA A 103 5.83 0.39 -3.61
CA ALA A 103 6.44 0.88 -2.38
C ALA A 103 6.12 2.37 -2.25
N GLU A 104 5.42 2.73 -1.18
CA GLU A 104 5.22 4.12 -0.79
C GLU A 104 6.21 4.42 0.33
N GLY A 105 7.30 5.08 -0.03
CA GLY A 105 8.32 5.49 0.92
C GLY A 105 7.93 6.80 1.59
N VAL A 106 8.06 6.83 2.93
CA VAL A 106 8.10 8.08 3.67
C VAL A 106 9.46 8.13 4.33
N THR A 107 10.29 9.11 3.97
CA THR A 107 11.45 9.40 4.80
C THR A 107 10.96 10.12 6.04
N PRO A 108 11.50 9.84 7.25
CA PRO A 108 11.05 10.50 8.49
C PRO A 108 11.16 12.03 8.46
N THR A 109 11.86 12.58 7.48
CA THR A 109 12.09 14.01 7.31
C THR A 109 11.23 14.65 6.23
N GLU A 110 10.48 13.86 5.46
CA GLU A 110 9.57 14.37 4.43
C GLU A 110 8.17 14.60 4.99
N THR A 111 7.63 15.75 4.65
CA THR A 111 6.20 16.02 4.87
C THR A 111 5.43 15.30 3.75
N ALA A 112 4.49 14.44 4.11
CA ALA A 112 3.63 13.79 3.15
C ALA A 112 2.96 14.83 2.23
N ILE A 113 3.07 14.63 0.92
CA ILE A 113 2.37 15.47 -0.04
C ILE A 113 0.91 15.02 -0.06
N THR A 114 0.02 15.94 0.25
CA THR A 114 -1.42 15.71 0.16
C THR A 114 -2.01 16.59 -0.92
N ALA A 115 -2.79 16.00 -1.81
CA ALA A 115 -3.60 16.73 -2.76
C ALA A 115 -5.06 16.72 -2.30
N LYS A 116 -5.70 17.88 -2.26
CA LYS A 116 -7.11 18.03 -1.93
C LYS A 116 -7.85 18.70 -3.06
N ILE A 117 -9.02 18.18 -3.38
CA ILE A 117 -9.93 18.78 -4.33
C ILE A 117 -11.05 19.48 -3.54
N ASN A 118 -11.22 20.77 -3.76
CA ASN A 118 -12.23 21.59 -3.09
C ASN A 118 -13.52 21.69 -3.93
N ASN A 119 -14.60 22.17 -3.36
CA ASN A 119 -15.95 22.31 -3.96
C ASN A 119 -16.62 20.97 -4.29
N ARG A 120 -17.04 20.25 -3.26
CA ARG A 120 -17.55 18.90 -3.37
C ARG A 120 -18.51 18.53 -2.27
N THR A 121 -19.33 17.53 -2.51
CA THR A 121 -20.17 16.88 -1.48
C THR A 121 -19.47 15.71 -0.76
N LYS A 122 -18.56 15.03 -1.44
CA LYS A 122 -17.65 14.04 -0.82
C LYS A 122 -16.21 14.27 -1.26
N GLU A 123 -15.31 14.16 -0.30
CA GLU A 123 -13.89 14.41 -0.50
C GLU A 123 -13.22 13.34 -1.37
N ALA A 124 -12.59 13.78 -2.49
CA ALA A 124 -11.63 12.94 -3.16
C ALA A 124 -10.26 13.09 -2.49
N THR A 125 -9.56 12.00 -2.34
CA THR A 125 -8.18 11.97 -1.91
C THR A 125 -7.34 11.32 -2.99
N VAL A 126 -6.20 11.92 -3.29
CA VAL A 126 -5.26 11.41 -4.27
C VAL A 126 -3.87 11.36 -3.64
N ASP A 127 -3.15 10.32 -3.94
CA ASP A 127 -1.76 10.17 -3.53
C ASP A 127 -0.85 10.50 -4.70
N ALA A 128 0.25 11.18 -4.41
CA ALA A 128 1.25 11.47 -5.43
C ALA A 128 2.12 10.24 -5.68
N VAL A 129 2.32 9.91 -6.94
CA VAL A 129 3.24 8.86 -7.40
C VAL A 129 4.50 9.53 -7.92
N TYR A 130 5.65 9.12 -7.43
CA TYR A 130 6.93 9.71 -7.76
C TYR A 130 7.71 8.86 -8.76
N ASN A 131 8.50 9.51 -9.61
CA ASN A 131 9.52 8.86 -10.40
C ASN A 131 10.82 8.66 -9.59
N ASP A 132 11.83 8.03 -10.20
CA ASP A 132 13.13 7.76 -9.57
C ASP A 132 13.93 9.03 -9.22
N GLU A 133 13.52 10.19 -9.76
CA GLU A 133 14.10 11.50 -9.51
C GLU A 133 13.36 12.31 -8.43
N ASN A 134 12.41 11.66 -7.73
CA ASN A 134 11.51 12.26 -6.74
C ASN A 134 10.60 13.37 -7.29
N GLU A 135 10.30 13.34 -8.57
CA GLU A 135 9.31 14.22 -9.17
C GLU A 135 7.94 13.54 -9.17
N ILE A 136 6.86 14.33 -9.02
CA ILE A 136 5.51 13.78 -9.14
C ILE A 136 5.26 13.38 -10.60
N PHE A 137 5.13 12.08 -10.81
CA PHE A 137 4.86 11.50 -12.12
C PHE A 137 3.37 11.37 -12.41
N ALA A 138 2.59 11.02 -11.39
CA ALA A 138 1.16 10.81 -11.50
C ALA A 138 0.46 11.03 -10.15
N PHE A 139 -0.87 11.03 -10.18
CA PHE A 139 -1.71 10.97 -8.99
C PHE A 139 -2.57 9.72 -9.04
N ALA A 140 -2.52 8.91 -8.00
CA ALA A 140 -3.39 7.77 -7.81
C ALA A 140 -4.60 8.17 -6.97
N TYR A 141 -5.79 7.74 -7.36
CA TYR A 141 -6.99 8.00 -6.57
C TYR A 141 -7.05 7.03 -5.38
N ALA A 142 -6.92 7.55 -4.18
CA ALA A 142 -7.25 6.81 -2.97
C ALA A 142 -8.78 6.78 -2.74
N HIS A 143 -9.46 7.85 -3.15
CA HIS A 143 -10.92 7.94 -3.12
C HIS A 143 -11.41 8.93 -4.18
N ALA A 144 -12.29 8.49 -5.07
CA ALA A 144 -12.72 9.30 -6.21
C ALA A 144 -13.65 10.49 -5.84
N GLY A 145 -14.29 10.47 -4.69
CA GLY A 145 -15.29 11.47 -4.32
C GLY A 145 -16.56 11.40 -5.18
N GLN A 146 -17.41 12.40 -5.09
CA GLN A 146 -18.67 12.49 -5.86
C GLN A 146 -19.05 13.95 -6.14
N ASP A 147 -19.80 14.13 -7.23
CA ASP A 147 -20.51 15.38 -7.57
C ASP A 147 -19.59 16.59 -7.83
N TYR A 148 -18.44 16.35 -8.47
CA TYR A 148 -17.58 17.45 -8.89
C TYR A 148 -18.11 18.10 -10.15
N THR A 149 -18.44 19.36 -10.05
CA THR A 149 -18.79 20.22 -11.21
C THR A 149 -17.69 21.21 -11.56
N SER A 150 -16.84 21.49 -10.62
CA SER A 150 -15.62 22.30 -10.76
C SER A 150 -14.74 22.04 -9.55
N GLY A 151 -13.45 22.30 -9.66
CA GLY A 151 -12.56 22.14 -8.50
C GLY A 151 -11.16 22.66 -8.78
N THR A 152 -10.42 22.86 -7.70
CA THR A 152 -9.01 23.24 -7.74
C THR A 152 -8.23 22.15 -7.02
N ILE A 153 -7.17 21.67 -7.63
CA ILE A 153 -6.19 20.82 -6.96
C ILE A 153 -5.26 21.73 -6.16
N THR A 154 -5.20 21.51 -4.86
CA THR A 154 -4.18 22.13 -4.00
C THR A 154 -3.17 21.06 -3.63
N ILE A 155 -1.93 21.26 -4.03
CA ILE A 155 -0.80 20.39 -3.68
C ILE A 155 -0.03 21.09 -2.57
N SER A 156 0.17 20.41 -1.45
CA SER A 156 0.94 20.91 -0.32
C SER A 156 2.03 19.93 0.08
N GLY A 157 3.18 20.43 0.40
CA GLY A 157 4.36 19.63 0.76
C GLY A 157 5.62 20.50 0.71
N SER A 158 6.78 19.89 0.89
CA SER A 158 8.09 20.57 0.82
C SER A 158 8.64 20.70 -0.60
N GLY A 159 8.02 20.06 -1.59
CA GLY A 159 8.41 20.13 -3.00
C GLY A 159 8.04 21.44 -3.70
N GLN A 160 8.60 21.69 -4.87
CA GLN A 160 8.33 22.87 -5.69
C GLN A 160 7.90 22.45 -7.10
N GLY A 161 7.10 23.30 -7.74
CA GLY A 161 6.75 23.15 -9.16
C GLY A 161 5.66 22.13 -9.48
N ALA A 162 5.07 21.47 -8.50
CA ALA A 162 4.00 20.51 -8.74
C ALA A 162 2.70 21.22 -9.15
N ALA A 163 2.08 20.76 -10.25
CA ALA A 163 0.81 21.25 -10.75
C ALA A 163 -0.05 20.08 -11.22
N GLY A 164 -1.35 20.17 -11.06
CA GLY A 164 -2.29 19.15 -11.51
C GLY A 164 -3.49 19.77 -12.23
N THR A 165 -4.02 19.04 -13.19
CA THR A 165 -5.24 19.43 -13.93
C THR A 165 -6.34 18.40 -13.64
N LEU A 166 -7.53 18.89 -13.34
CA LEU A 166 -8.72 18.06 -13.18
C LEU A 166 -9.37 17.78 -14.52
N GLY A 167 -9.56 16.50 -14.84
CA GLY A 167 -10.48 16.06 -15.89
C GLY A 167 -11.82 15.69 -15.26
N TYR A 168 -12.91 16.15 -15.84
CA TYR A 168 -14.27 15.76 -15.46
C TYR A 168 -14.80 14.80 -16.52
N ALA A 169 -15.39 13.70 -16.08
CA ALA A 169 -16.10 12.75 -16.94
C ALA A 169 -17.62 12.99 -16.87
#